data_1d5606de401fc02cdb83d1a9d49a2e9a
#
_entry.id   1d5606de401fc02cdb83d1a9d49a2e9a
#
_cell.length_a   1.000
_cell.length_b   1.000
_cell.length_c   1.000
_cell.angle_alpha   90.00
_cell.angle_beta   90.00
_cell.angle_gamma   90.00
#
_symmetry.space_group_name_H-M   'P 1'
#
loop_
_entity.id
_entity.type
_entity.pdbx_description
1 polymer ?
#
loop_
_entity_poly.entity_id
_entity_poly.type
_entity_poly.pdbx_seq_one_letter_code
_entity_poly.pdbx_strand_id
1 'polypeptide(L)'
;MTLPDGTYPSTCWECSTRCGSLVTLRDGKVASVGPNKDHPGSKGAFCVKGIRALPELTYGDARIRQPMRRVGQRGSGNWDEISWDEALDEIADRLLLVRKEYGPESLVGAVS
;
A
#
# COMPACT_ATOMS: atom_id res chain seq x y z
N MET A 1 -10.40 -6.39 17.75
CA MET A 1 -11.82 -6.67 17.45
C MET A 1 -11.88 -7.27 16.06
N THR A 2 -12.22 -8.55 15.94
CA THR A 2 -12.33 -9.26 14.66
C THR A 2 -13.79 -9.28 14.24
N LEU A 3 -14.06 -8.94 12.99
CA LEU A 3 -15.41 -9.06 12.42
C LEU A 3 -15.73 -10.55 12.18
N PRO A 4 -16.96 -11.00 12.42
CA PRO A 4 -17.37 -12.36 12.09
C PRO A 4 -17.38 -12.59 10.57
N ASP A 5 -17.47 -13.85 10.17
CA ASP A 5 -17.64 -14.21 8.77
C ASP A 5 -18.90 -13.56 8.18
N GLY A 6 -18.79 -13.03 6.99
CA GLY A 6 -19.87 -12.29 6.36
C GLY A 6 -19.40 -11.40 5.23
N THR A 7 -20.36 -10.67 4.61
CA THR A 7 -20.06 -9.70 3.57
C THR A 7 -20.36 -8.29 4.07
N TYR A 8 -19.39 -7.41 3.95
CA TYR A 8 -19.41 -6.07 4.50
C TYR A 8 -19.21 -5.01 3.41
N PRO A 9 -20.02 -3.94 3.42
CA PRO A 9 -19.78 -2.81 2.55
C PRO A 9 -18.50 -2.08 2.97
N SER A 10 -17.72 -1.68 1.97
CA SER A 10 -16.46 -0.96 2.15
C SER A 10 -16.21 -0.02 0.96
N THR A 11 -15.08 0.66 0.99
CA THR A 11 -14.63 1.55 -0.08
C THR A 11 -13.24 1.13 -0.54
N CYS A 12 -13.06 1.04 -1.85
CA CYS A 12 -11.77 0.75 -2.46
C CYS A 12 -10.82 1.96 -2.32
N TRP A 13 -9.57 1.71 -1.92
CA TRP A 13 -8.54 2.72 -1.69
C TRP A 13 -7.41 2.72 -2.73
N GLU A 14 -7.54 1.93 -3.79
CA GLU A 14 -6.51 1.80 -4.82
C GLU A 14 -6.29 3.08 -5.66
N CYS A 15 -7.30 3.94 -5.76
CA CYS A 15 -7.19 5.20 -6.47
C CYS A 15 -8.20 6.24 -5.96
N SER A 16 -8.13 7.45 -6.48
CA SER A 16 -8.99 8.58 -6.09
C SER A 16 -10.48 8.38 -6.37
N THR A 17 -10.87 7.43 -7.22
CA THR A 17 -12.28 7.15 -7.56
C THR A 17 -13.10 6.61 -6.38
N ARG A 18 -12.46 5.96 -5.40
CA ARG A 18 -13.12 5.49 -4.16
C ARG A 18 -14.38 4.67 -4.41
N CYS A 19 -14.31 3.70 -5.32
CA CYS A 19 -15.47 2.85 -5.65
C CYS A 19 -15.96 2.07 -4.43
N GLY A 20 -17.29 1.92 -4.31
CA GLY A 20 -17.90 1.07 -3.29
C GLY A 20 -17.63 -0.40 -3.56
N SER A 21 -17.21 -1.11 -2.53
CA SER A 21 -16.90 -2.53 -2.57
C SER A 21 -17.70 -3.34 -1.55
N LEU A 22 -17.84 -4.63 -1.82
CA LEU A 22 -18.28 -5.63 -0.87
C LEU A 22 -17.11 -6.54 -0.55
N VAL A 23 -16.74 -6.63 0.72
CA VAL A 23 -15.65 -7.46 1.21
C VAL A 23 -16.25 -8.66 1.94
N THR A 24 -15.96 -9.86 1.46
CA THR A 24 -16.40 -11.11 2.13
C THR A 24 -15.27 -11.64 2.99
N LEU A 25 -15.58 -11.86 4.28
CA LEU A 25 -14.69 -12.47 5.25
C LEU A 25 -15.05 -13.95 5.44
N ARG A 26 -14.03 -14.80 5.53
CA ARG A 26 -14.13 -16.20 5.94
C ARG A 26 -12.90 -16.55 6.79
N ASP A 27 -13.11 -17.19 7.91
CA ASP A 27 -12.06 -17.58 8.86
C ASP A 27 -11.15 -16.39 9.24
N GLY A 28 -11.75 -15.22 9.43
CA GLY A 28 -11.02 -13.99 9.78
C GLY A 28 -10.16 -13.40 8.66
N LYS A 29 -10.27 -13.88 7.41
CA LYS A 29 -9.53 -13.40 6.24
C LYS A 29 -10.46 -12.89 5.15
N VAL A 30 -9.95 -11.98 4.32
CA VAL A 30 -10.66 -11.53 3.12
C VAL A 30 -10.67 -12.66 2.10
N ALA A 31 -11.84 -13.25 1.87
CA ALA A 31 -12.05 -14.31 0.88
C ALA A 31 -12.31 -13.74 -0.53
N SER A 32 -13.01 -12.61 -0.62
CA SER A 32 -13.24 -11.93 -1.89
C SER A 32 -13.53 -10.45 -1.71
N VAL A 33 -13.27 -9.68 -2.76
CA VAL A 33 -13.64 -8.28 -2.90
C VAL A 33 -14.38 -8.10 -4.22
N GLY A 34 -15.54 -7.48 -4.19
CA GLY A 34 -16.37 -7.28 -5.38
C GLY A 34 -17.07 -5.92 -5.40
N PRO A 35 -17.79 -5.60 -6.48
CA PRO A 35 -18.52 -4.35 -6.63
C PRO A 35 -19.71 -4.26 -5.67
N ASN A 36 -19.92 -3.08 -5.10
CA ASN A 36 -21.14 -2.74 -4.39
C ASN A 36 -22.09 -1.96 -5.34
N LYS A 37 -23.16 -2.61 -5.78
CA LYS A 37 -24.14 -2.01 -6.69
C LYS A 37 -24.98 -0.91 -6.03
N ASP A 38 -25.11 -0.95 -4.72
CA ASP A 38 -25.90 0.01 -3.94
C ASP A 38 -25.08 1.25 -3.56
N HIS A 39 -23.79 1.28 -3.89
CA HIS A 39 -22.95 2.45 -3.62
C HIS A 39 -23.36 3.64 -4.49
N PRO A 40 -23.73 4.80 -3.90
CA PRO A 40 -24.35 5.91 -4.61
C PRO A 40 -23.47 6.53 -5.70
N GLY A 41 -22.15 6.53 -5.51
CA GLY A 41 -21.20 7.11 -6.45
C GLY A 41 -20.83 6.18 -7.58
N SER A 42 -20.37 4.97 -7.27
CA SER A 42 -19.85 4.03 -8.28
C SER A 42 -20.93 3.13 -8.91
N LYS A 43 -22.08 2.95 -8.26
CA LYS A 43 -23.22 2.15 -8.76
C LYS A 43 -22.82 0.79 -9.34
N GLY A 44 -21.88 0.11 -8.69
CA GLY A 44 -21.34 -1.16 -9.12
C GLY A 44 -20.16 -1.08 -10.11
N ALA A 45 -19.71 0.09 -10.52
CA ALA A 45 -18.47 0.22 -11.27
C ALA A 45 -17.30 -0.13 -10.34
N PHE A 46 -16.50 -1.13 -10.73
CA PHE A 46 -15.39 -1.64 -9.95
C PHE A 46 -14.36 -2.30 -10.88
N CYS A 47 -13.12 -1.90 -10.79
CA CYS A 47 -12.08 -2.37 -11.72
C CYS A 47 -11.30 -3.58 -11.18
N VAL A 48 -10.55 -4.21 -12.06
CA VAL A 48 -9.72 -5.37 -11.74
C VAL A 48 -8.69 -5.11 -10.63
N LYS A 49 -8.22 -3.88 -10.46
CA LYS A 49 -7.29 -3.51 -9.37
C LYS A 49 -7.91 -3.79 -8.00
N GLY A 50 -9.13 -3.31 -7.75
CA GLY A 50 -9.83 -3.56 -6.50
C GLY A 50 -10.19 -5.04 -6.30
N ILE A 51 -10.55 -5.76 -7.36
CA ILE A 51 -10.96 -7.16 -7.27
C ILE A 51 -9.76 -8.08 -6.99
N ARG A 52 -8.64 -7.88 -7.67
CA ARG A 52 -7.48 -8.78 -7.61
C ARG A 52 -6.32 -8.23 -6.79
N ALA A 53 -5.98 -6.95 -6.96
CA ALA A 53 -4.80 -6.40 -6.31
C ALA A 53 -4.96 -6.31 -4.78
N LEU A 54 -6.15 -5.98 -4.25
CA LEU A 54 -6.32 -5.84 -2.81
C LEU A 54 -6.08 -7.14 -2.02
N PRO A 55 -6.63 -8.32 -2.40
CA PRO A 55 -6.28 -9.57 -1.75
C PRO A 55 -4.81 -9.95 -1.89
N GLU A 56 -4.22 -9.77 -3.08
CA GLU A 56 -2.80 -10.03 -3.35
C GLU A 56 -1.89 -9.13 -2.52
N LEU A 57 -2.16 -7.83 -2.48
CA LEU A 57 -1.40 -6.87 -1.67
C LEU A 57 -1.53 -7.13 -0.17
N THR A 58 -2.64 -7.72 0.28
CA THR A 58 -2.88 -7.99 1.70
C THR A 58 -2.19 -9.27 2.16
N TYR A 59 -2.24 -10.33 1.35
CA TYR A 59 -1.81 -11.68 1.75
C TYR A 59 -0.70 -12.26 0.88
N GLY A 60 -0.31 -11.60 -0.20
CA GLY A 60 0.72 -12.09 -1.12
C GLY A 60 2.10 -12.20 -0.47
N ASP A 61 2.83 -13.25 -0.79
CA ASP A 61 4.18 -13.49 -0.24
C ASP A 61 5.21 -12.45 -0.72
N ALA A 62 4.94 -11.80 -1.87
CA ALA A 62 5.78 -10.74 -2.40
C ALA A 62 5.61 -9.39 -1.67
N ARG A 63 4.69 -9.31 -0.68
CA ARG A 63 4.48 -8.08 0.08
C ARG A 63 5.69 -7.76 0.95
N ILE A 64 6.29 -6.60 0.73
CA ILE A 64 7.37 -6.06 1.57
C ILE A 64 6.76 -5.67 2.93
N ARG A 65 7.23 -6.30 4.01
CA ARG A 65 6.72 -6.09 5.38
C ARG A 65 7.67 -5.32 6.27
N GLN A 66 8.93 -5.24 5.88
CA GLN A 66 9.99 -4.54 6.59
C GLN A 66 10.71 -3.58 5.64
N PRO A 67 11.29 -2.50 6.14
CA PRO A 67 12.17 -1.67 5.34
C PRO A 67 13.34 -2.50 4.80
N MET A 68 13.78 -2.18 3.59
CA MET A 68 14.86 -2.90 2.94
C MET A 68 15.94 -1.93 2.45
N ARG A 69 17.19 -2.23 2.76
CA ARG A 69 18.37 -1.50 2.27
C ARG A 69 19.00 -2.26 1.11
N ARG A 70 19.29 -1.55 0.02
CA ARG A 70 19.97 -2.17 -1.12
C ARG A 70 21.40 -2.54 -0.79
N VAL A 71 21.76 -3.76 -1.16
CA VAL A 71 23.14 -4.26 -1.05
C VAL A 71 23.74 -4.42 -2.44
N GLY A 72 24.92 -3.82 -2.64
CA GLY A 72 25.60 -3.85 -3.92
C GLY A 72 25.12 -2.82 -4.94
N GLN A 73 25.35 -3.11 -6.22
CA GLN A 73 25.07 -2.18 -7.31
C GLN A 73 23.57 -1.97 -7.54
N ARG A 74 23.21 -0.78 -8.05
CA ARG A 74 21.84 -0.47 -8.47
C ARG A 74 21.41 -1.44 -9.57
N GLY A 75 20.24 -2.08 -9.37
CA GLY A 75 19.70 -3.06 -10.32
C GLY A 75 20.09 -4.51 -10.02
N SER A 76 20.96 -4.78 -9.03
CA SER A 76 21.34 -6.17 -8.66
C SER A 76 20.18 -6.97 -8.04
N GLY A 77 19.15 -6.30 -7.53
CA GLY A 77 18.02 -6.96 -6.87
C GLY A 77 18.33 -7.46 -5.44
N ASN A 78 19.51 -7.18 -4.91
CA ASN A 78 19.92 -7.62 -3.58
C ASN A 78 19.50 -6.60 -2.52
N TRP A 79 18.80 -7.07 -1.48
CA TRP A 79 18.24 -6.25 -0.43
C TRP A 79 18.39 -6.95 0.91
N ASP A 80 18.78 -6.20 1.95
CA ASP A 80 18.79 -6.64 3.33
C ASP A 80 17.63 -5.99 4.09
N GLU A 81 16.94 -6.76 4.92
CA GLU A 81 15.96 -6.23 5.85
C GLU A 81 16.67 -5.42 6.95
N ILE A 82 16.11 -4.25 7.25
CA ILE A 82 16.59 -3.36 8.31
C ILE A 82 15.43 -2.98 9.24
N SER A 83 15.74 -2.47 10.41
CA SER A 83 14.71 -1.94 11.32
C SER A 83 14.10 -0.64 10.80
N TRP A 84 12.90 -0.30 11.31
CA TRP A 84 12.27 0.98 11.00
C TRP A 84 13.11 2.16 11.51
N ASP A 85 13.73 2.03 12.66
CA ASP A 85 14.57 3.09 13.24
C ASP A 85 15.78 3.35 12.34
N GLU A 86 16.50 2.29 11.93
CA GLU A 86 17.61 2.42 10.96
C GLU A 86 17.17 3.06 9.65
N ALA A 87 16.02 2.66 9.11
CA ALA A 87 15.53 3.21 7.85
C ALA A 87 15.20 4.70 7.96
N LEU A 88 14.53 5.09 9.04
CA LEU A 88 14.13 6.47 9.27
C LEU A 88 15.33 7.37 9.54
N ASP A 89 16.30 6.92 10.34
CA ASP A 89 17.54 7.65 10.62
C ASP A 89 18.35 7.86 9.34
N GLU A 90 18.55 6.81 8.54
CA GLU A 90 19.28 6.91 7.28
C GLU A 90 18.60 7.86 6.28
N ILE A 91 17.27 7.83 6.18
CA ILE A 91 16.50 8.74 5.33
C ILE A 91 16.64 10.19 5.83
N ALA A 92 16.50 10.41 7.14
CA ALA A 92 16.62 11.74 7.74
C ALA A 92 18.00 12.34 7.51
N ASP A 93 19.05 11.58 7.77
CA ASP A 93 20.44 12.00 7.56
C ASP A 93 20.69 12.35 6.08
N ARG A 94 20.17 11.55 5.17
CA ARG A 94 20.32 11.79 3.73
C ARG A 94 19.59 13.07 3.29
N LEU A 95 18.39 13.29 3.76
CA LEU A 95 17.62 14.50 3.49
C LEU A 95 18.30 15.77 4.05
N LEU A 96 18.83 15.69 5.28
CA LEU A 96 19.60 16.79 5.89
C LEU A 96 20.87 17.09 5.11
N LEU A 97 21.58 16.06 4.64
CA LEU A 97 22.79 16.24 3.81
C LEU A 97 22.47 16.93 2.49
N VAL A 98 21.44 16.45 1.76
CA VAL A 98 21.00 17.04 0.48
C VAL A 98 20.56 18.50 0.69
N ARG A 99 19.77 18.76 1.72
CA ARG A 99 19.37 20.14 2.06
C ARG A 99 20.55 21.04 2.37
N LYS A 100 21.56 20.54 3.07
CA LYS A 100 22.76 21.31 3.42
C LYS A 100 23.63 21.60 2.20
N GLU A 101 23.74 20.63 1.28
CA GLU A 101 24.64 20.73 0.11
C GLU A 101 24.02 21.52 -1.04
N TYR A 102 22.71 21.34 -1.29
CA TYR A 102 22.01 21.86 -2.48
C TYR A 102 20.88 22.85 -2.16
N GLY A 103 20.60 23.14 -0.88
CA GLY A 103 19.51 24.00 -0.46
C GLY A 103 18.16 23.28 -0.30
N PRO A 104 17.17 23.89 0.37
CA PRO A 104 15.87 23.28 0.63
C PRO A 104 15.06 23.00 -0.65
N GLU A 105 15.30 23.75 -1.73
CA GLU A 105 14.61 23.61 -3.02
C GLU A 105 15.00 22.32 -3.76
N SER A 106 16.05 21.63 -3.31
CA SER A 106 16.45 20.33 -3.86
C SER A 106 15.53 19.18 -3.46
N LEU A 107 14.66 19.39 -2.47
CA LEU A 107 13.71 18.41 -1.98
C LEU A 107 12.31 18.70 -2.51
N VAL A 108 11.79 17.81 -3.35
CA VAL A 108 10.46 17.93 -3.94
C VAL A 108 9.59 16.75 -3.53
N GLY A 109 8.41 17.05 -2.96
CA GLY A 109 7.38 16.07 -2.67
C GLY A 109 6.39 15.95 -3.84
N ALA A 110 6.16 14.73 -4.32
CA ALA A 110 5.09 14.44 -5.26
C ALA A 110 3.95 13.72 -4.55
N VAL A 111 2.74 14.25 -4.62
CA VAL A 111 1.53 13.66 -4.04
C VAL A 111 0.47 13.46 -5.13
N SER A 112 -0.32 12.38 -5.03
CA SER A 112 -1.41 12.03 -5.96
C SER A 112 -2.75 11.96 -5.26
#